data_abd709be90f47bc64d5e7ee160ca3928
#
_entry.id   abd709be90f47bc64d5e7ee160ca3928
#
_cell.length_a   1.000
_cell.length_b   1.000
_cell.length_c   1.000
_cell.angle_alpha   90.00
_cell.angle_beta   90.00
_cell.angle_gamma   90.00
#
_symmetry.space_group_name_H-M   'P 1'
#
loop_
_entity.id
_entity.type
_entity.pdbx_description
1 polymer ?
#
loop_
_entity_poly.entity_id
_entity_poly.type
_entity_poly.pdbx_seq_one_letter_code
_entity_poly.pdbx_strand_id
1 'polypeptide(L)'
;MRRLAWTAFLICAFCSPRPAAASGTLALHDCRLEHPLKVTSLAARCGVLQVAENPAEPLGRTIGLHVAVVPALNRRSRAAPLFLLAGGPGQAASDLYVSYAAAFARVNRTHDIVLLDQRGTGQSEPLFCDYPEDWRETHDELPALRQATLACLARYGERVRYYTSSVAALDLERVREALGYAQIDLYGASYGTRMAELYLRHHAAAVQAVVLDGVTYPEQAIGPQTPLDGERALDLILERCRYAPECAAAYPDLRREFDALRAKFGPGSACLTLPDPSTGEPLELEFDRGVLAAALRLLSYNATQASLLPALIHQASSGRPAALAAQTVMMAREIRGQLASGMQNSVVCSEDVPFFGGVDRQRLDATYQGTEQLDALAEICKLWPKGPVDTDLHAPLHSDVPTLLLSGEADPVTPPANARRLAQGLAHHRLLVLPGEGHGQLATGCMPRLVAAFLDARDAQALDAACLEEHRPAPFFVGSTGPAP
;
A
#
# COMPACT_ATOMS: atom_id res chain seq x y z
N MET A 1 -64.67 51.01 25.89
CA MET A 1 -64.34 49.55 26.03
C MET A 1 -64.26 49.01 24.64
N ARG A 2 -63.01 48.85 24.10
CA ARG A 2 -62.74 48.21 22.79
C ARG A 2 -61.83 47.04 23.07
N ARG A 3 -62.30 45.83 22.78
CA ARG A 3 -61.53 44.55 22.90
C ARG A 3 -60.68 44.39 21.62
N LEU A 4 -59.39 44.33 21.74
CA LEU A 4 -58.46 43.91 20.67
C LEU A 4 -58.40 42.37 20.67
N ALA A 5 -58.77 41.78 19.52
CA ALA A 5 -58.56 40.37 19.23
C ALA A 5 -57.15 40.15 18.65
N TRP A 6 -56.37 39.29 19.27
CA TRP A 6 -55.06 38.82 18.76
C TRP A 6 -55.29 37.56 17.93
N THR A 7 -55.02 37.67 16.64
CA THR A 7 -54.99 36.54 15.72
C THR A 7 -53.60 35.93 15.72
N ALA A 8 -53.45 34.72 16.24
CA ALA A 8 -52.21 33.92 16.19
C ALA A 8 -52.07 33.30 14.79
N PHE A 9 -51.04 33.66 14.06
CA PHE A 9 -50.66 32.98 12.82
C PHE A 9 -49.84 31.73 13.17
N LEU A 10 -50.41 30.56 12.92
CA LEU A 10 -49.69 29.27 12.93
C LEU A 10 -48.85 29.20 11.64
N ILE A 11 -47.52 29.28 11.76
CA ILE A 11 -46.58 28.96 10.69
C ILE A 11 -46.41 27.45 10.66
N CYS A 12 -47.10 26.77 9.74
CA CYS A 12 -46.84 25.37 9.39
C CYS A 12 -45.54 25.29 8.63
N ALA A 13 -44.46 24.86 9.30
CA ALA A 13 -43.23 24.50 8.65
C ALA A 13 -43.44 23.22 7.83
N PHE A 14 -43.54 23.34 6.52
CA PHE A 14 -43.47 22.20 5.60
C PHE A 14 -42.07 21.58 5.68
N CYS A 15 -41.93 20.52 6.46
CA CYS A 15 -40.82 19.58 6.31
C CYS A 15 -41.04 18.82 5.00
N SER A 16 -40.43 19.31 3.92
CA SER A 16 -40.31 18.51 2.69
C SER A 16 -39.36 17.35 2.98
N PRO A 17 -39.74 16.11 2.76
CA PRO A 17 -38.82 14.99 2.85
C PRO A 17 -37.73 15.20 1.76
N ARG A 18 -36.46 15.25 2.17
CA ARG A 18 -35.33 15.15 1.24
C ARG A 18 -35.52 13.81 0.47
N PRO A 19 -35.42 13.83 -0.87
CA PRO A 19 -35.38 12.57 -1.61
C PRO A 19 -34.14 11.81 -1.14
N ALA A 20 -34.34 10.66 -0.52
CA ALA A 20 -33.29 9.67 -0.34
C ALA A 20 -32.79 9.34 -1.74
N ALA A 21 -31.49 9.57 -1.99
CA ALA A 21 -30.85 9.10 -3.20
C ALA A 21 -31.14 7.58 -3.28
N ALA A 22 -31.81 7.17 -4.34
CA ALA A 22 -32.12 5.75 -4.56
C ALA A 22 -30.76 5.02 -4.62
N SER A 23 -30.47 4.19 -3.62
CA SER A 23 -29.36 3.26 -3.65
C SER A 23 -29.67 2.23 -4.74
N GLY A 24 -29.15 2.49 -5.97
CA GLY A 24 -29.26 1.53 -7.06
C GLY A 24 -28.53 0.25 -6.67
N THR A 25 -29.19 -0.89 -6.79
CA THR A 25 -28.56 -2.20 -6.60
C THR A 25 -27.49 -2.37 -7.68
N LEU A 26 -26.25 -2.71 -7.28
CA LEU A 26 -25.16 -2.99 -8.21
C LEU A 26 -25.42 -4.34 -8.91
N ALA A 27 -25.64 -4.29 -10.22
CA ALA A 27 -25.80 -5.50 -11.02
C ALA A 27 -24.42 -6.13 -11.27
N LEU A 28 -24.26 -7.40 -10.89
CA LEU A 28 -23.04 -8.17 -11.10
C LEU A 28 -23.25 -9.22 -12.20
N HIS A 29 -22.28 -9.38 -13.08
CA HIS A 29 -22.22 -10.40 -14.14
C HIS A 29 -20.95 -11.26 -13.97
N ASP A 30 -20.94 -12.44 -14.55
CA ASP A 30 -19.77 -13.31 -14.50
C ASP A 30 -18.60 -12.69 -15.27
N CYS A 31 -17.40 -12.74 -14.66
CA CYS A 31 -16.18 -12.16 -15.20
C CYS A 31 -14.96 -12.99 -14.81
N ARG A 32 -13.81 -12.60 -15.31
CA ARG A 32 -12.51 -13.14 -14.88
C ARG A 32 -11.58 -12.00 -14.48
N LEU A 33 -10.93 -12.19 -13.34
CA LEU A 33 -9.83 -11.33 -12.89
C LEU A 33 -8.54 -11.91 -13.44
N GLU A 34 -7.79 -11.11 -14.18
CA GLU A 34 -6.52 -11.54 -14.78
C GLU A 34 -5.34 -11.04 -13.94
N HIS A 35 -4.33 -11.90 -13.78
CA HIS A 35 -3.08 -11.47 -13.19
C HIS A 35 -2.38 -10.45 -14.11
N PRO A 36 -1.74 -9.37 -13.58
CA PRO A 36 -1.06 -8.38 -14.41
C PRO A 36 -0.07 -8.99 -15.43
N LEU A 37 0.64 -10.05 -15.04
CA LEU A 37 1.54 -10.79 -15.91
C LEU A 37 0.84 -11.90 -16.73
N LYS A 38 -0.49 -11.98 -16.73
CA LYS A 38 -1.31 -12.98 -17.45
C LYS A 38 -0.97 -14.45 -17.17
N VAL A 39 -0.35 -14.73 -16.03
CA VAL A 39 0.03 -16.11 -15.63
C VAL A 39 -1.13 -16.91 -15.06
N THR A 40 -2.19 -16.26 -14.60
CA THR A 40 -3.40 -16.89 -14.07
C THR A 40 -4.61 -15.97 -14.22
N SER A 41 -5.80 -16.55 -14.13
CA SER A 41 -7.05 -15.78 -14.04
C SER A 41 -8.05 -16.50 -13.13
N LEU A 42 -8.86 -15.73 -12.41
CA LEU A 42 -9.81 -16.22 -11.41
C LEU A 42 -11.24 -15.82 -11.79
N ALA A 43 -12.18 -16.72 -11.56
CA ALA A 43 -13.59 -16.43 -11.75
C ALA A 43 -14.12 -15.50 -10.65
N ALA A 44 -14.89 -14.50 -11.04
CA ALA A 44 -15.53 -13.55 -10.14
C ALA A 44 -16.88 -13.09 -10.73
N ARG A 45 -17.55 -12.20 -10.01
CA ARG A 45 -18.71 -11.46 -10.51
C ARG A 45 -18.39 -9.98 -10.46
N CYS A 46 -18.42 -9.30 -11.60
CA CYS A 46 -18.05 -7.90 -11.74
C CYS A 46 -19.24 -6.99 -12.01
N GLY A 47 -19.11 -5.74 -11.58
CA GLY A 47 -20.06 -4.68 -11.91
C GLY A 47 -19.38 -3.32 -11.82
N VAL A 48 -20.04 -2.28 -12.31
CA VAL A 48 -19.56 -0.90 -12.28
C VAL A 48 -20.59 -0.05 -11.55
N LEU A 49 -20.20 0.54 -10.44
CA LEU A 49 -21.00 1.51 -9.70
C LEU A 49 -20.68 2.92 -10.17
N GLN A 50 -21.67 3.66 -10.66
CA GLN A 50 -21.50 5.06 -11.03
C GLN A 50 -21.59 5.94 -9.78
N VAL A 51 -20.55 6.75 -9.56
CA VAL A 51 -20.51 7.72 -8.44
C VAL A 51 -20.12 9.11 -8.97
N ALA A 52 -20.52 10.16 -8.27
CA ALA A 52 -20.04 11.48 -8.60
C ALA A 52 -18.52 11.59 -8.38
N GLU A 53 -17.78 12.11 -9.36
CA GLU A 53 -16.34 12.34 -9.22
C GLU A 53 -16.05 13.37 -8.11
N ASN A 54 -16.81 14.47 -8.11
CA ASN A 54 -16.85 15.44 -6.99
C ASN A 54 -18.06 15.11 -6.09
N PRO A 55 -17.88 14.62 -4.86
CA PRO A 55 -19.00 14.32 -3.97
C PRO A 55 -19.88 15.53 -3.62
N ALA A 56 -19.32 16.75 -3.71
CA ALA A 56 -20.08 17.99 -3.47
C ALA A 56 -20.99 18.39 -4.65
N GLU A 57 -20.80 17.77 -5.82
CA GLU A 57 -21.56 17.99 -7.04
C GLU A 57 -22.21 16.70 -7.53
N PRO A 58 -23.22 16.16 -6.85
CA PRO A 58 -23.76 14.81 -7.14
C PRO A 58 -24.40 14.69 -8.53
N LEU A 59 -24.76 15.80 -9.18
CA LEU A 59 -25.26 15.87 -10.56
C LEU A 59 -24.17 16.21 -11.58
N GLY A 60 -22.91 16.35 -11.16
CA GLY A 60 -21.77 16.66 -12.00
C GLY A 60 -21.25 15.43 -12.77
N ARG A 61 -19.97 15.48 -13.13
CA ARG A 61 -19.29 14.34 -13.77
C ARG A 61 -19.35 13.10 -12.86
N THR A 62 -19.66 11.96 -13.45
CA THR A 62 -19.59 10.66 -12.79
C THR A 62 -18.38 9.87 -13.25
N ILE A 63 -17.92 8.95 -12.39
CA ILE A 63 -16.91 7.94 -12.69
C ILE A 63 -17.47 6.56 -12.37
N GLY A 64 -16.98 5.54 -13.10
CA GLY A 64 -17.32 4.14 -12.85
C GLY A 64 -16.35 3.51 -11.87
N LEU A 65 -16.86 2.99 -10.76
CA LEU A 65 -16.08 2.18 -9.83
C LEU A 65 -16.22 0.70 -10.18
N HIS A 66 -15.12 0.07 -10.54
CA HIS A 66 -15.08 -1.37 -10.78
C HIS A 66 -15.13 -2.13 -9.46
N VAL A 67 -16.10 -3.01 -9.35
CA VAL A 67 -16.31 -3.86 -8.18
C VAL A 67 -16.34 -5.31 -8.64
N ALA A 68 -15.49 -6.14 -8.06
CA ALA A 68 -15.53 -7.59 -8.27
C ALA A 68 -15.84 -8.30 -6.95
N VAL A 69 -16.66 -9.31 -7.03
CA VAL A 69 -16.99 -10.21 -5.91
C VAL A 69 -16.53 -11.61 -6.26
N VAL A 70 -15.63 -12.17 -5.45
CA VAL A 70 -15.27 -13.58 -5.50
C VAL A 70 -16.13 -14.30 -4.47
N PRO A 71 -17.15 -15.05 -4.93
CA PRO A 71 -18.12 -15.61 -4.01
C PRO A 71 -17.53 -16.71 -3.13
N ALA A 72 -17.99 -16.80 -1.88
CA ALA A 72 -17.63 -17.88 -0.98
C ALA A 72 -17.89 -19.26 -1.59
N LEU A 73 -16.99 -20.20 -1.37
CA LEU A 73 -17.18 -21.59 -1.82
C LEU A 73 -18.40 -22.22 -1.15
N ASN A 74 -18.60 -21.95 0.14
CA ASN A 74 -19.83 -22.32 0.85
C ASN A 74 -20.94 -21.28 0.60
N ARG A 75 -21.74 -21.50 -0.42
CA ARG A 75 -22.86 -20.61 -0.81
C ARG A 75 -23.96 -20.46 0.26
N ARG A 76 -23.93 -21.25 1.33
CA ARG A 76 -24.85 -21.14 2.46
C ARG A 76 -24.27 -20.34 3.62
N SER A 77 -23.02 -19.91 3.52
CA SER A 77 -22.39 -19.07 4.54
C SER A 77 -23.17 -17.77 4.71
N ARG A 78 -23.23 -17.30 5.94
CA ARG A 78 -23.76 -15.98 6.31
C ARG A 78 -22.68 -15.10 6.93
N ALA A 79 -21.41 -15.46 6.75
CA ALA A 79 -20.30 -14.62 7.18
C ALA A 79 -20.37 -13.26 6.46
N ALA A 80 -19.93 -12.21 7.14
CA ALA A 80 -19.76 -10.91 6.50
C ALA A 80 -18.75 -11.01 5.35
N PRO A 81 -18.93 -10.28 4.25
CA PRO A 81 -17.93 -10.27 3.18
C PRO A 81 -16.66 -9.58 3.63
N LEU A 82 -15.51 -10.06 3.15
CA LEU A 82 -14.23 -9.41 3.35
C LEU A 82 -13.97 -8.41 2.23
N PHE A 83 -13.88 -7.12 2.56
CA PHE A 83 -13.47 -6.07 1.64
C PHE A 83 -11.94 -5.92 1.66
N LEU A 84 -11.33 -5.98 0.49
CA LEU A 84 -9.89 -5.89 0.30
C LEU A 84 -9.49 -4.46 -0.06
N LEU A 85 -8.61 -3.86 0.74
CA LEU A 85 -8.09 -2.51 0.56
C LEU A 85 -6.60 -2.59 0.23
N ALA A 86 -6.25 -2.25 -1.01
CA ALA A 86 -4.90 -2.39 -1.52
C ALA A 86 -3.97 -1.27 -1.06
N GLY A 87 -2.68 -1.49 -1.25
CA GLY A 87 -1.60 -0.60 -0.85
C GLY A 87 -1.23 0.47 -1.88
N GLY A 88 -0.02 0.93 -1.80
CA GLY A 88 0.57 1.97 -2.62
C GLY A 88 0.77 3.28 -1.84
N PRO A 89 -0.10 4.31 -2.00
CA PRO A 89 -1.39 4.37 -2.74
C PRO A 89 -1.25 4.13 -4.24
N GLY A 90 -2.34 3.69 -4.87
CA GLY A 90 -2.40 3.52 -6.33
C GLY A 90 -2.52 2.08 -6.83
N GLN A 91 -2.44 1.07 -5.97
CA GLN A 91 -2.63 -0.34 -6.35
C GLN A 91 -4.11 -0.68 -6.45
N ALA A 92 -4.49 -1.46 -7.47
CA ALA A 92 -5.84 -1.99 -7.60
C ALA A 92 -6.08 -3.17 -6.65
N ALA A 93 -7.25 -3.25 -6.04
CA ALA A 93 -7.63 -4.36 -5.16
C ALA A 93 -7.75 -5.68 -5.94
N SER A 94 -8.20 -5.62 -7.19
CA SER A 94 -8.28 -6.77 -8.09
C SER A 94 -6.90 -7.37 -8.37
N ASP A 95 -5.87 -6.54 -8.64
CA ASP A 95 -4.51 -6.99 -8.91
C ASP A 95 -3.85 -7.59 -7.66
N LEU A 96 -4.04 -6.94 -6.50
CA LEU A 96 -3.57 -7.46 -5.22
C LEU A 96 -4.17 -8.85 -4.95
N TYR A 97 -5.50 -8.98 -5.11
CA TYR A 97 -6.17 -10.26 -4.85
C TYR A 97 -5.65 -11.38 -5.74
N VAL A 98 -5.52 -11.16 -7.04
CA VAL A 98 -5.06 -12.21 -7.96
C VAL A 98 -3.65 -12.66 -7.63
N SER A 99 -2.78 -11.74 -7.21
CA SER A 99 -1.41 -12.03 -6.79
C SER A 99 -1.34 -12.86 -5.49
N TYR A 100 -2.31 -12.66 -4.59
CA TYR A 100 -2.35 -13.31 -3.27
C TYR A 100 -3.53 -14.27 -3.07
N ALA A 101 -4.23 -14.68 -4.13
CA ALA A 101 -5.45 -15.48 -4.04
C ALA A 101 -5.29 -16.78 -3.25
N ALA A 102 -4.13 -17.44 -3.36
CA ALA A 102 -3.80 -18.64 -2.59
C ALA A 102 -3.83 -18.41 -1.08
N ALA A 103 -3.38 -17.25 -0.62
CA ALA A 103 -3.40 -16.88 0.80
C ALA A 103 -4.83 -16.61 1.32
N PHE A 104 -5.70 -16.10 0.46
CA PHE A 104 -7.12 -15.89 0.78
C PHE A 104 -7.99 -17.15 0.63
N ALA A 105 -7.47 -18.27 0.11
CA ALA A 105 -8.27 -19.46 -0.19
C ALA A 105 -9.03 -20.02 1.04
N ARG A 106 -8.47 -19.87 2.26
CA ARG A 106 -9.14 -20.31 3.50
C ARG A 106 -10.30 -19.39 3.88
N VAL A 107 -10.10 -18.08 3.77
CA VAL A 107 -11.13 -17.06 4.01
C VAL A 107 -12.26 -17.22 3.00
N ASN A 108 -11.95 -17.43 1.72
CA ASN A 108 -12.96 -17.58 0.66
C ASN A 108 -13.80 -18.87 0.78
N ARG A 109 -13.47 -19.76 1.71
CA ARG A 109 -14.38 -20.91 2.00
C ARG A 109 -15.71 -20.45 2.56
N THR A 110 -15.73 -19.42 3.38
CA THR A 110 -16.90 -18.94 4.12
C THR A 110 -17.26 -17.48 3.83
N HIS A 111 -16.32 -16.64 3.42
CA HIS A 111 -16.53 -15.21 3.16
C HIS A 111 -16.50 -14.92 1.65
N ASP A 112 -17.46 -14.16 1.17
CA ASP A 112 -17.32 -13.47 -0.10
C ASP A 112 -16.14 -12.51 0.01
N ILE A 113 -15.32 -12.39 -1.04
CA ILE A 113 -14.24 -11.40 -1.08
C ILE A 113 -14.65 -10.31 -2.05
N VAL A 114 -14.73 -9.09 -1.57
CA VAL A 114 -15.14 -7.91 -2.33
C VAL A 114 -13.91 -7.07 -2.64
N LEU A 115 -13.72 -6.81 -3.92
CA LEU A 115 -12.59 -6.07 -4.48
C LEU A 115 -13.15 -4.80 -5.09
N LEU A 116 -12.91 -3.68 -4.44
CA LEU A 116 -13.16 -2.36 -5.01
C LEU A 116 -11.84 -1.81 -5.53
N ASP A 117 -11.68 -1.73 -6.84
CA ASP A 117 -10.61 -0.90 -7.37
C ASP A 117 -10.91 0.55 -6.95
N GLN A 118 -10.07 1.09 -6.07
CA GLN A 118 -10.25 2.45 -5.57
C GLN A 118 -10.27 3.44 -6.75
N ARG A 119 -11.06 4.52 -6.64
CA ARG A 119 -11.07 5.58 -7.67
C ARG A 119 -9.65 5.93 -8.10
N GLY A 120 -9.39 5.97 -9.40
CA GLY A 120 -8.07 6.26 -9.96
C GLY A 120 -7.13 5.06 -10.04
N THR A 121 -7.59 3.84 -9.75
CA THR A 121 -6.80 2.61 -9.85
C THR A 121 -7.49 1.56 -10.72
N GLY A 122 -6.75 0.56 -11.17
CA GLY A 122 -7.29 -0.61 -11.87
C GLY A 122 -8.25 -0.27 -12.99
N GLN A 123 -9.50 -0.73 -12.88
CA GLN A 123 -10.57 -0.44 -13.83
C GLN A 123 -11.50 0.71 -13.36
N SER A 124 -11.14 1.44 -12.30
CA SER A 124 -11.90 2.58 -11.75
C SER A 124 -11.32 3.93 -12.18
N GLU A 125 -11.31 4.21 -13.49
CA GLU A 125 -10.77 5.45 -14.08
C GLU A 125 -9.31 5.71 -13.69
N PRO A 126 -8.36 4.82 -14.02
CA PRO A 126 -6.99 4.88 -13.52
C PRO A 126 -6.26 6.16 -13.95
N LEU A 127 -5.53 6.76 -13.01
CA LEU A 127 -4.72 7.95 -13.24
C LEU A 127 -3.23 7.56 -13.35
N PHE A 128 -2.80 7.14 -14.53
CA PHE A 128 -1.40 6.88 -14.82
C PHE A 128 -0.72 8.12 -15.41
N CYS A 129 0.36 8.56 -14.77
CA CYS A 129 1.26 9.58 -15.30
C CYS A 129 2.49 8.90 -15.92
N ASP A 130 2.85 9.35 -17.11
CA ASP A 130 4.03 8.85 -17.81
C ASP A 130 5.27 9.56 -17.27
N TYR A 131 5.75 9.15 -16.11
CA TYR A 131 7.04 9.60 -15.58
C TYR A 131 8.17 8.91 -16.37
N PRO A 132 9.28 9.63 -16.67
CA PRO A 132 10.37 9.07 -17.44
C PRO A 132 10.80 7.72 -16.90
N GLU A 133 10.97 6.75 -17.79
CA GLU A 133 11.61 5.47 -17.44
C GLU A 133 13.06 5.69 -17.07
N ASP A 134 13.65 6.72 -17.65
CA ASP A 134 15.04 7.08 -17.55
C ASP A 134 15.26 8.16 -16.50
N TRP A 135 15.13 7.78 -15.21
CA TRP A 135 15.93 8.35 -14.14
C TRP A 135 17.45 8.22 -14.47
N ARG A 136 17.79 7.67 -15.62
CA ARG A 136 19.12 7.36 -16.13
C ARG A 136 19.75 8.46 -16.98
N GLU A 137 18.95 9.32 -17.59
CA GLU A 137 19.45 10.27 -18.61
C GLU A 137 19.59 11.70 -18.11
N THR A 138 19.18 12.00 -16.88
CA THR A 138 19.19 13.38 -16.40
C THR A 138 20.02 13.53 -15.14
N HIS A 139 21.17 14.18 -15.27
CA HIS A 139 21.89 14.82 -14.16
C HIS A 139 21.01 15.86 -13.42
N ASP A 140 19.78 16.10 -13.88
CA ASP A 140 18.82 17.03 -13.35
C ASP A 140 17.40 16.44 -13.40
N GLU A 141 17.13 15.48 -12.49
CA GLU A 141 15.86 14.76 -12.43
C GLU A 141 14.63 15.66 -12.16
N LEU A 142 14.80 16.75 -11.41
CA LEU A 142 13.69 17.60 -11.01
C LEU A 142 13.01 18.33 -12.17
N PRO A 143 13.69 18.91 -13.17
CA PRO A 143 13.06 19.47 -14.35
C PRO A 143 12.26 18.47 -15.17
N ALA A 144 12.82 17.27 -15.40
CA ALA A 144 12.12 16.20 -16.12
C ALA A 144 10.86 15.74 -15.37
N LEU A 145 10.96 15.57 -14.06
CA LEU A 145 9.84 15.26 -13.17
C LEU A 145 8.76 16.32 -13.21
N ARG A 146 9.14 17.60 -13.18
CA ARG A 146 8.24 18.73 -13.33
C ARG A 146 7.50 18.72 -14.66
N GLN A 147 8.22 18.49 -15.76
CA GLN A 147 7.62 18.40 -17.10
C GLN A 147 6.62 17.25 -17.21
N ALA A 148 6.97 16.06 -16.72
CA ALA A 148 6.08 14.90 -16.69
C ALA A 148 4.83 15.17 -15.84
N THR A 149 4.99 15.83 -14.68
CA THR A 149 3.87 16.23 -13.82
C THR A 149 2.92 17.18 -14.55
N LEU A 150 3.45 18.19 -15.26
CA LEU A 150 2.63 19.13 -16.04
C LEU A 150 1.92 18.45 -17.21
N ALA A 151 2.58 17.50 -17.89
CA ALA A 151 1.97 16.70 -18.95
C ALA A 151 0.81 15.83 -18.42
N CYS A 152 0.99 15.23 -17.24
CA CYS A 152 -0.06 14.48 -16.56
C CYS A 152 -1.27 15.37 -16.22
N LEU A 153 -1.02 16.56 -15.66
CA LEU A 153 -2.06 17.53 -15.35
C LEU A 153 -2.75 18.07 -16.60
N ALA A 154 -2.04 18.23 -17.72
CA ALA A 154 -2.66 18.60 -19.01
C ALA A 154 -3.64 17.51 -19.49
N ARG A 155 -3.38 16.23 -19.20
CA ARG A 155 -4.26 15.10 -19.56
C ARG A 155 -5.50 15.02 -18.68
N TYR A 156 -5.32 15.15 -17.36
CA TYR A 156 -6.40 14.88 -16.40
C TYR A 156 -7.06 16.16 -15.83
N GLY A 157 -6.38 17.31 -15.85
CA GLY A 157 -6.89 18.58 -15.33
C GLY A 157 -7.01 18.60 -13.80
N GLU A 158 -7.74 19.59 -13.31
CA GLU A 158 -7.97 19.83 -11.88
C GLU A 158 -8.74 18.68 -11.16
N ARG A 159 -9.40 17.79 -11.90
CA ARG A 159 -10.22 16.72 -11.33
C ARG A 159 -9.42 15.71 -10.53
N VAL A 160 -8.10 15.61 -10.73
CA VAL A 160 -7.21 14.73 -9.96
C VAL A 160 -7.32 14.97 -8.45
N ARG A 161 -7.73 16.15 -8.03
CA ARG A 161 -7.94 16.53 -6.63
C ARG A 161 -9.00 15.69 -5.90
N TYR A 162 -9.93 15.03 -6.63
CA TYR A 162 -10.99 14.24 -6.01
C TYR A 162 -10.62 12.77 -5.78
N TYR A 163 -9.34 12.41 -5.94
CA TYR A 163 -8.84 11.05 -5.78
C TYR A 163 -8.06 10.89 -4.45
N THR A 164 -8.63 11.43 -3.36
CA THR A 164 -8.10 11.34 -2.00
C THR A 164 -8.69 10.16 -1.23
N SER A 165 -8.04 9.79 -0.11
CA SER A 165 -8.53 8.73 0.79
C SER A 165 -9.91 9.05 1.37
N SER A 166 -10.16 10.32 1.74
CA SER A 166 -11.46 10.76 2.25
C SER A 166 -12.59 10.53 1.26
N VAL A 167 -12.36 10.84 -0.02
CA VAL A 167 -13.39 10.61 -1.05
C VAL A 167 -13.53 9.12 -1.35
N ALA A 168 -12.45 8.36 -1.34
CA ALA A 168 -12.48 6.91 -1.54
C ALA A 168 -13.19 6.16 -0.40
N ALA A 169 -13.13 6.64 0.83
CA ALA A 169 -13.90 6.08 1.95
C ALA A 169 -15.42 6.23 1.75
N LEU A 170 -15.86 7.34 1.16
CA LEU A 170 -17.28 7.52 0.78
C LEU A 170 -17.69 6.52 -0.32
N ASP A 171 -16.79 6.24 -1.26
CA ASP A 171 -17.05 5.24 -2.30
C ASP A 171 -17.18 3.84 -1.73
N LEU A 172 -16.31 3.49 -0.78
CA LEU A 172 -16.37 2.18 -0.10
C LEU A 172 -17.74 1.97 0.56
N GLU A 173 -18.24 2.99 1.25
CA GLU A 173 -19.59 2.93 1.86
C GLU A 173 -20.68 2.78 0.80
N ARG A 174 -20.63 3.53 -0.30
CA ARG A 174 -21.61 3.40 -1.39
C ARG A 174 -21.59 2.00 -2.02
N VAL A 175 -20.40 1.40 -2.18
CA VAL A 175 -20.29 0.03 -2.69
C VAL A 175 -20.88 -0.99 -1.71
N ARG A 176 -20.61 -0.86 -0.40
CA ARG A 176 -21.22 -1.70 0.62
C ARG A 176 -22.77 -1.66 0.55
N GLU A 177 -23.32 -0.45 0.49
CA GLU A 177 -24.78 -0.25 0.40
C GLU A 177 -25.35 -0.79 -0.91
N ALA A 178 -24.69 -0.53 -2.06
CA ALA A 178 -25.14 -0.98 -3.38
C ALA A 178 -25.11 -2.51 -3.52
N LEU A 179 -24.23 -3.20 -2.79
CA LEU A 179 -24.18 -4.66 -2.69
C LEU A 179 -25.16 -5.22 -1.65
N GLY A 180 -25.78 -4.36 -0.81
CA GLY A 180 -26.74 -4.75 0.21
C GLY A 180 -26.16 -5.38 1.46
N TYR A 181 -24.85 -5.19 1.73
CA TYR A 181 -24.20 -5.73 2.92
C TYR A 181 -24.47 -4.84 4.15
N ALA A 182 -25.11 -5.40 5.17
CA ALA A 182 -25.35 -4.67 6.43
C ALA A 182 -24.05 -4.42 7.19
N GLN A 183 -23.16 -5.42 7.23
CA GLN A 183 -21.87 -5.38 7.89
C GLN A 183 -20.82 -6.07 7.03
N ILE A 184 -19.54 -5.67 7.18
CA ILE A 184 -18.40 -6.14 6.42
C ILE A 184 -17.21 -6.43 7.35
N ASP A 185 -16.30 -7.26 6.88
CA ASP A 185 -14.95 -7.38 7.41
C ASP A 185 -13.98 -6.63 6.50
N LEU A 186 -12.89 -6.10 7.04
CA LEU A 186 -11.87 -5.36 6.30
C LEU A 186 -10.53 -6.09 6.35
N TYR A 187 -9.84 -6.15 5.21
CA TYR A 187 -8.41 -6.44 5.12
C TYR A 187 -7.73 -5.26 4.43
N GLY A 188 -6.86 -4.56 5.15
CA GLY A 188 -6.05 -3.47 4.61
C GLY A 188 -4.58 -3.86 4.55
N ALA A 189 -3.92 -3.63 3.39
CA ALA A 189 -2.49 -3.84 3.21
C ALA A 189 -1.77 -2.50 3.01
N SER A 190 -0.69 -2.22 3.78
CA SER A 190 0.11 -1.00 3.61
C SER A 190 -0.75 0.27 3.67
N TYR A 191 -0.75 1.14 2.64
CA TYR A 191 -1.69 2.26 2.53
C TYR A 191 -3.15 1.83 2.73
N GLY A 192 -3.53 0.61 2.34
CA GLY A 192 -4.87 0.08 2.60
C GLY A 192 -5.24 0.00 4.08
N THR A 193 -4.26 -0.01 4.99
CA THR A 193 -4.53 0.09 6.44
C THR A 193 -5.04 1.48 6.81
N ARG A 194 -4.49 2.57 6.22
CA ARG A 194 -5.05 3.93 6.36
C ARG A 194 -6.50 4.00 5.87
N MET A 195 -6.79 3.37 4.74
CA MET A 195 -8.16 3.29 4.22
C MET A 195 -9.10 2.57 5.18
N ALA A 196 -8.66 1.45 5.78
CA ALA A 196 -9.43 0.73 6.78
C ALA A 196 -9.65 1.56 8.05
N GLU A 197 -8.62 2.24 8.53
CA GLU A 197 -8.65 3.12 9.71
C GLU A 197 -9.62 4.30 9.50
N LEU A 198 -9.57 4.93 8.32
CA LEU A 198 -10.46 6.02 7.96
C LEU A 198 -11.92 5.55 7.86
N TYR A 199 -12.15 4.41 7.20
CA TYR A 199 -13.49 3.83 7.12
C TYR A 199 -14.02 3.42 8.51
N LEU A 200 -13.18 2.82 9.34
CA LEU A 200 -13.52 2.42 10.71
C LEU A 200 -13.89 3.63 11.58
N ARG A 201 -13.24 4.78 11.39
CA ARG A 201 -13.54 6.03 12.09
C ARG A 201 -14.96 6.51 11.84
N HIS A 202 -15.42 6.42 10.59
CA HIS A 202 -16.72 6.97 10.18
C HIS A 202 -17.84 5.92 10.17
N HIS A 203 -17.53 4.63 10.03
CA HIS A 203 -18.47 3.57 9.79
C HIS A 203 -18.26 2.33 10.69
N ALA A 204 -17.76 2.51 11.93
CA ALA A 204 -17.48 1.40 12.85
C ALA A 204 -18.66 0.43 13.02
N ALA A 205 -19.92 0.91 13.04
CA ALA A 205 -21.11 0.08 13.17
C ALA A 205 -21.33 -0.89 11.99
N ALA A 206 -20.74 -0.59 10.82
CA ALA A 206 -20.78 -1.44 9.65
C ALA A 206 -19.64 -2.46 9.58
N VAL A 207 -18.69 -2.43 10.53
CA VAL A 207 -17.49 -3.29 10.52
C VAL A 207 -17.57 -4.32 11.64
N GLN A 208 -17.33 -5.60 11.33
CA GLN A 208 -17.32 -6.69 12.30
C GLN A 208 -15.92 -7.07 12.77
N ALA A 209 -14.93 -7.07 11.85
CA ALA A 209 -13.55 -7.37 12.16
C ALA A 209 -12.62 -6.68 11.15
N VAL A 210 -11.39 -6.40 11.58
CA VAL A 210 -10.36 -5.74 10.74
C VAL A 210 -9.05 -6.50 10.82
N VAL A 211 -8.43 -6.75 9.66
CA VAL A 211 -7.05 -7.23 9.55
C VAL A 211 -6.22 -6.12 8.91
N LEU A 212 -5.15 -5.69 9.57
CA LEU A 212 -4.24 -4.66 9.10
C LEU A 212 -2.84 -5.25 8.91
N ASP A 213 -2.36 -5.28 7.69
CA ASP A 213 -1.09 -5.92 7.30
C ASP A 213 -0.10 -4.89 6.75
N GLY A 214 1.05 -4.72 7.43
CA GLY A 214 1.98 -3.64 7.12
C GLY A 214 1.40 -2.28 7.51
N VAL A 215 1.24 -2.05 8.79
CA VAL A 215 0.37 -1.02 9.39
C VAL A 215 0.95 0.38 9.28
N THR A 216 0.19 1.31 8.70
CA THR A 216 0.37 2.76 8.93
C THR A 216 -0.32 3.16 10.25
N TYR A 217 -0.14 4.40 10.70
CA TYR A 217 -0.97 4.94 11.79
C TYR A 217 -1.37 6.39 11.45
N PRO A 218 -2.55 6.85 11.88
CA PRO A 218 -3.11 8.10 11.38
C PRO A 218 -2.21 9.32 11.52
N GLU A 219 -1.50 9.46 12.65
CA GLU A 219 -0.68 10.62 12.95
C GLU A 219 0.60 10.72 12.12
N GLN A 220 0.92 9.66 11.32
CA GLN A 220 2.11 9.65 10.48
C GLN A 220 1.79 10.07 9.04
N ALA A 221 2.51 11.08 8.54
CA ALA A 221 2.58 11.33 7.11
C ALA A 221 3.45 10.26 6.42
N ILE A 222 2.99 9.72 5.30
CA ILE A 222 3.75 8.75 4.49
C ILE A 222 4.89 9.50 3.79
N GLY A 223 6.11 9.04 3.96
CA GLY A 223 7.30 9.57 3.29
C GLY A 223 8.46 9.89 4.24
N PRO A 224 8.34 10.86 5.17
CA PRO A 224 9.48 11.34 5.95
C PRO A 224 10.20 10.28 6.79
N GLN A 225 9.50 9.28 7.28
CA GLN A 225 10.09 8.22 8.11
C GLN A 225 10.70 7.09 7.27
N THR A 226 10.32 6.95 6.00
CA THR A 226 10.72 5.85 5.11
C THR A 226 12.23 5.65 5.02
N PRO A 227 13.10 6.71 4.89
CA PRO A 227 14.54 6.50 4.84
C PRO A 227 15.12 5.88 6.13
N LEU A 228 14.59 6.26 7.29
CA LEU A 228 15.02 5.72 8.59
C LEU A 228 14.55 4.28 8.79
N ASP A 229 13.32 3.97 8.40
CA ASP A 229 12.76 2.62 8.48
C ASP A 229 13.48 1.67 7.52
N GLY A 230 13.85 2.15 6.33
CA GLY A 230 14.67 1.41 5.37
C GLY A 230 16.07 1.10 5.89
N GLU A 231 16.76 2.10 6.46
CA GLU A 231 18.08 1.90 7.10
C GLU A 231 18.01 0.85 8.21
N ARG A 232 17.02 1.00 9.11
CA ARG A 232 16.77 0.03 10.19
C ARG A 232 16.53 -1.38 9.67
N ALA A 233 15.71 -1.54 8.61
CA ALA A 233 15.41 -2.83 8.03
C ALA A 233 16.66 -3.48 7.44
N LEU A 234 17.47 -2.71 6.71
CA LEU A 234 18.74 -3.17 6.15
C LEU A 234 19.71 -3.57 7.26
N ASP A 235 19.84 -2.78 8.34
CA ASP A 235 20.67 -3.13 9.49
C ASP A 235 20.27 -4.48 10.09
N LEU A 236 18.97 -4.75 10.26
CA LEU A 236 18.47 -6.03 10.75
C LEU A 236 18.81 -7.19 9.80
N ILE A 237 18.72 -6.98 8.49
CA ILE A 237 19.07 -7.99 7.48
C ILE A 237 20.57 -8.31 7.55
N LEU A 238 21.44 -7.28 7.58
CA LEU A 238 22.90 -7.47 7.67
C LEU A 238 23.29 -8.12 9.00
N GLU A 239 22.63 -7.74 10.10
CA GLU A 239 22.85 -8.34 11.40
C GLU A 239 22.41 -9.81 11.43
N ARG A 240 21.26 -10.16 10.84
CA ARG A 240 20.82 -11.55 10.68
C ARG A 240 21.85 -12.37 9.92
N CYS A 241 22.46 -11.83 8.83
CA CYS A 241 23.53 -12.52 8.10
C CYS A 241 24.75 -12.74 9.02
N ARG A 242 25.15 -11.76 9.81
CA ARG A 242 26.28 -11.88 10.76
C ARG A 242 26.08 -13.00 11.79
N TYR A 243 24.83 -13.28 12.18
CA TYR A 243 24.50 -14.36 13.14
C TYR A 243 24.20 -15.70 12.47
N ALA A 244 24.00 -15.74 11.16
CA ALA A 244 23.84 -16.99 10.41
C ALA A 244 25.23 -17.55 10.03
N PRO A 245 25.66 -18.72 10.56
CA PRO A 245 27.05 -19.21 10.39
C PRO A 245 27.52 -19.25 8.93
N GLU A 246 26.66 -19.74 8.05
CA GLU A 246 26.98 -19.91 6.62
C GLU A 246 27.12 -18.53 5.92
N CYS A 247 26.24 -17.58 6.25
CA CYS A 247 26.29 -16.24 5.72
C CYS A 247 27.51 -15.48 6.24
N ALA A 248 27.79 -15.55 7.54
CA ALA A 248 28.96 -14.94 8.15
C ALA A 248 30.29 -15.49 7.59
N ALA A 249 30.34 -16.78 7.29
CA ALA A 249 31.51 -17.42 6.67
C ALA A 249 31.70 -16.96 5.22
N ALA A 250 30.61 -16.82 4.45
CA ALA A 250 30.64 -16.37 3.06
C ALA A 250 30.94 -14.87 2.93
N TYR A 251 30.46 -14.05 3.85
CA TYR A 251 30.51 -12.57 3.80
C TYR A 251 30.96 -11.97 5.15
N PRO A 252 32.20 -12.22 5.58
CA PRO A 252 32.67 -11.84 6.92
C PRO A 252 32.73 -10.32 7.14
N ASP A 253 32.85 -9.55 6.06
CA ASP A 253 33.02 -8.10 6.07
C ASP A 253 31.81 -7.33 5.48
N LEU A 254 30.63 -7.99 5.40
CA LEU A 254 29.47 -7.49 4.67
C LEU A 254 29.09 -6.04 5.00
N ARG A 255 29.13 -5.65 6.28
CA ARG A 255 28.83 -4.27 6.69
C ARG A 255 29.84 -3.28 6.10
N ARG A 256 31.12 -3.60 6.16
CA ARG A 256 32.19 -2.75 5.58
C ARG A 256 32.06 -2.66 4.07
N GLU A 257 31.67 -3.74 3.40
CA GLU A 257 31.41 -3.79 1.96
C GLU A 257 30.25 -2.89 1.57
N PHE A 258 29.16 -2.91 2.34
CA PHE A 258 28.02 -2.00 2.15
C PHE A 258 28.42 -0.54 2.36
N ASP A 259 29.14 -0.23 3.43
CA ASP A 259 29.59 1.14 3.73
C ASP A 259 30.53 1.67 2.61
N ALA A 260 31.38 0.81 2.03
CA ALA A 260 32.21 1.15 0.89
C ALA A 260 31.40 1.41 -0.39
N LEU A 261 30.36 0.61 -0.68
CA LEU A 261 29.46 0.85 -1.79
C LEU A 261 28.74 2.20 -1.65
N ARG A 262 28.23 2.48 -0.47
CA ARG A 262 27.55 3.75 -0.17
C ARG A 262 28.49 4.94 -0.32
N ALA A 263 29.72 4.83 0.16
CA ALA A 263 30.73 5.89 -0.01
C ALA A 263 31.09 6.11 -1.49
N LYS A 264 31.16 5.05 -2.29
CA LYS A 264 31.49 5.11 -3.72
C LYS A 264 30.36 5.74 -4.55
N PHE A 265 29.13 5.32 -4.36
CA PHE A 265 27.98 5.73 -5.17
C PHE A 265 27.17 6.88 -4.55
N GLY A 266 27.53 7.40 -3.38
CA GLY A 266 26.95 8.60 -2.80
C GLY A 266 27.13 9.84 -3.69
N PRO A 267 28.36 10.20 -4.04
CA PRO A 267 28.67 11.34 -4.91
C PRO A 267 28.93 10.97 -6.37
N GLY A 268 29.00 9.68 -6.73
CA GLY A 268 29.45 9.21 -8.03
C GLY A 268 28.49 8.24 -8.69
N SER A 269 28.69 8.05 -9.99
CA SER A 269 27.97 7.07 -10.80
C SER A 269 28.93 6.19 -11.61
N ALA A 270 28.41 5.08 -12.12
CA ALA A 270 29.11 4.21 -13.05
C ALA A 270 28.16 3.79 -14.18
N CYS A 271 28.56 4.03 -15.42
CA CYS A 271 27.80 3.50 -16.56
C CYS A 271 28.03 1.98 -16.66
N LEU A 272 26.94 1.22 -16.66
CA LEU A 272 26.93 -0.23 -16.76
C LEU A 272 26.22 -0.65 -18.04
N THR A 273 26.82 -1.61 -18.76
CA THR A 273 26.11 -2.34 -19.81
C THR A 273 25.78 -3.73 -19.28
N LEU A 274 24.49 -4.08 -19.23
CA LEU A 274 24.02 -5.38 -18.76
C LEU A 274 22.94 -5.91 -19.70
N PRO A 275 22.72 -7.24 -19.74
CA PRO A 275 21.53 -7.77 -20.41
C PRO A 275 20.27 -7.29 -19.72
N ASP A 276 19.32 -6.76 -20.46
CA ASP A 276 18.00 -6.45 -19.96
C ASP A 276 17.36 -7.73 -19.40
N PRO A 277 16.94 -7.75 -18.13
CA PRO A 277 16.45 -8.98 -17.51
C PRO A 277 15.15 -9.54 -18.12
N SER A 278 14.43 -8.74 -18.91
CA SER A 278 13.17 -9.16 -19.57
C SER A 278 13.38 -9.59 -21.02
N THR A 279 14.29 -8.91 -21.76
CA THR A 279 14.45 -9.11 -23.20
C THR A 279 15.78 -9.75 -23.58
N GLY A 280 16.78 -9.67 -22.71
CA GLY A 280 18.17 -10.09 -22.97
C GLY A 280 18.97 -9.13 -23.85
N GLU A 281 18.36 -8.06 -24.36
CA GLU A 281 19.04 -7.04 -25.16
C GLU A 281 19.99 -6.20 -24.29
N PRO A 282 21.06 -5.63 -24.87
CA PRO A 282 21.96 -4.75 -24.14
C PRO A 282 21.19 -3.55 -23.55
N LEU A 283 21.34 -3.33 -22.26
CA LEU A 283 20.79 -2.21 -21.53
C LEU A 283 21.92 -1.39 -20.92
N GLU A 284 21.97 -0.11 -21.25
CA GLU A 284 22.85 0.83 -20.57
C GLU A 284 22.15 1.46 -19.38
N LEU A 285 22.84 1.52 -18.25
CA LEU A 285 22.33 1.99 -16.98
C LEU A 285 23.38 2.79 -16.24
N GLU A 286 23.05 3.99 -15.83
CA GLU A 286 23.84 4.73 -14.86
C GLU A 286 23.55 4.19 -13.45
N PHE A 287 24.52 3.56 -12.83
CA PHE A 287 24.42 3.04 -11.47
C PHE A 287 24.95 4.08 -10.50
N ASP A 288 24.05 4.72 -9.80
CA ASP A 288 24.30 5.80 -8.84
C ASP A 288 23.71 5.48 -7.46
N ARG A 289 23.65 6.50 -6.58
CA ARG A 289 23.03 6.39 -5.25
C ARG A 289 21.55 6.02 -5.33
N GLY A 290 20.80 6.62 -6.27
CA GLY A 290 19.37 6.38 -6.43
C GLY A 290 19.09 4.93 -6.79
N VAL A 291 19.85 4.37 -7.73
CA VAL A 291 19.76 2.95 -8.12
C VAL A 291 20.10 2.02 -6.98
N LEU A 292 21.21 2.32 -6.27
CA LEU A 292 21.62 1.54 -5.09
C LEU A 292 20.53 1.57 -4.02
N ALA A 293 20.01 2.75 -3.71
CA ALA A 293 18.95 2.92 -2.71
C ALA A 293 17.66 2.17 -3.09
N ALA A 294 17.24 2.29 -4.36
CA ALA A 294 16.09 1.58 -4.87
C ALA A 294 16.27 0.05 -4.78
N ALA A 295 17.45 -0.48 -5.19
CA ALA A 295 17.76 -1.89 -5.09
C ALA A 295 17.64 -2.41 -3.65
N LEU A 296 18.33 -1.76 -2.71
CA LEU A 296 18.34 -2.17 -1.31
C LEU A 296 16.95 -2.11 -0.69
N ARG A 297 16.22 -1.03 -0.94
CA ARG A 297 14.85 -0.85 -0.43
C ARG A 297 13.91 -1.92 -0.97
N LEU A 298 13.84 -2.09 -2.30
CA LEU A 298 12.90 -3.00 -2.94
C LEU A 298 13.16 -4.46 -2.57
N LEU A 299 14.43 -4.88 -2.55
CA LEU A 299 14.80 -6.23 -2.11
C LEU A 299 14.49 -6.48 -0.62
N SER A 300 14.46 -5.45 0.21
CA SER A 300 14.11 -5.56 1.63
C SER A 300 12.61 -5.76 1.89
N TYR A 301 11.74 -5.56 0.89
CA TYR A 301 10.29 -5.74 1.07
C TYR A 301 9.88 -7.18 1.37
N ASN A 302 10.64 -8.15 0.91
CA ASN A 302 10.30 -9.57 1.09
C ASN A 302 11.51 -10.35 1.58
N ALA A 303 11.36 -11.18 2.61
CA ALA A 303 12.47 -11.94 3.19
C ALA A 303 13.17 -12.88 2.20
N THR A 304 12.44 -13.43 1.22
CA THR A 304 13.02 -14.24 0.16
C THR A 304 13.92 -13.42 -0.76
N GLN A 305 13.50 -12.21 -1.14
CA GLN A 305 14.32 -11.30 -1.93
C GLN A 305 15.48 -10.74 -1.10
N ALA A 306 15.23 -10.39 0.16
CA ALA A 306 16.25 -9.93 1.09
C ALA A 306 17.37 -10.96 1.31
N SER A 307 17.08 -12.26 1.13
CA SER A 307 18.07 -13.32 1.23
C SER A 307 19.19 -13.22 0.18
N LEU A 308 18.97 -12.51 -0.93
CA LEU A 308 19.95 -12.22 -1.98
C LEU A 308 20.90 -11.07 -1.63
N LEU A 309 20.48 -10.15 -0.72
CA LEU A 309 21.21 -8.90 -0.44
C LEU A 309 22.68 -9.11 -0.06
N PRO A 310 23.05 -10.06 0.83
CA PRO A 310 24.46 -10.30 1.16
C PRO A 310 25.32 -10.61 -0.07
N ALA A 311 24.86 -11.52 -0.92
CA ALA A 311 25.57 -11.91 -2.15
C ALA A 311 25.67 -10.75 -3.15
N LEU A 312 24.60 -9.97 -3.33
CA LEU A 312 24.55 -8.84 -4.25
C LEU A 312 25.44 -7.68 -3.78
N ILE A 313 25.42 -7.36 -2.48
CA ILE A 313 26.31 -6.35 -1.88
C ILE A 313 27.77 -6.77 -2.03
N HIS A 314 28.12 -8.01 -1.72
CA HIS A 314 29.47 -8.54 -1.86
C HIS A 314 29.97 -8.47 -3.30
N GLN A 315 29.15 -8.86 -4.27
CA GLN A 315 29.50 -8.79 -5.70
C GLN A 315 29.71 -7.33 -6.15
N ALA A 316 28.80 -6.44 -5.76
CA ALA A 316 28.86 -5.03 -6.14
C ALA A 316 30.09 -4.33 -5.53
N SER A 317 30.42 -4.61 -4.26
CA SER A 317 31.64 -4.09 -3.59
C SER A 317 32.92 -4.57 -4.26
N SER A 318 32.91 -5.79 -4.81
CA SER A 318 33.99 -6.38 -5.59
C SER A 318 34.04 -5.87 -7.04
N GLY A 319 33.31 -4.80 -7.41
CA GLY A 319 33.31 -4.18 -8.73
C GLY A 319 32.38 -4.84 -9.76
N ARG A 320 31.42 -5.68 -9.33
CA ARG A 320 30.46 -6.38 -10.19
C ARG A 320 29.01 -6.02 -9.82
N PRO A 321 28.55 -4.75 -9.99
CA PRO A 321 27.23 -4.29 -9.58
C PRO A 321 26.11 -4.73 -10.53
N ALA A 322 26.39 -5.33 -11.69
CA ALA A 322 25.39 -5.66 -12.72
C ALA A 322 24.22 -6.51 -12.21
N ALA A 323 24.47 -7.48 -11.33
CA ALA A 323 23.42 -8.32 -10.79
C ALA A 323 22.45 -7.52 -9.88
N LEU A 324 22.98 -6.63 -9.03
CA LEU A 324 22.19 -5.74 -8.19
C LEU A 324 21.38 -4.75 -9.04
N ALA A 325 22.00 -4.17 -10.07
CA ALA A 325 21.35 -3.28 -11.02
C ALA A 325 20.19 -3.97 -11.79
N ALA A 326 20.41 -5.20 -12.26
CA ALA A 326 19.37 -5.97 -12.96
C ALA A 326 18.14 -6.23 -12.06
N GLN A 327 18.34 -6.54 -10.77
CA GLN A 327 17.23 -6.70 -9.82
C GLN A 327 16.43 -5.40 -9.68
N THR A 328 17.12 -4.25 -9.60
CA THR A 328 16.45 -2.94 -9.52
C THR A 328 15.57 -2.68 -10.73
N VAL A 329 16.11 -2.90 -11.94
CA VAL A 329 15.34 -2.71 -13.19
C VAL A 329 14.08 -3.58 -13.21
N MET A 330 14.20 -4.85 -12.85
CA MET A 330 13.10 -5.81 -12.84
C MET A 330 11.99 -5.36 -11.87
N MET A 331 12.35 -5.03 -10.64
CA MET A 331 11.40 -4.65 -9.60
C MET A 331 10.76 -3.28 -9.87
N ALA A 332 11.53 -2.32 -10.37
CA ALA A 332 11.01 -1.00 -10.72
C ALA A 332 9.96 -1.09 -11.83
N ARG A 333 10.16 -1.95 -12.83
CA ARG A 333 9.19 -2.20 -13.91
C ARG A 333 7.92 -2.87 -13.39
N GLU A 334 8.05 -3.85 -12.50
CA GLU A 334 6.90 -4.53 -11.90
C GLU A 334 6.02 -3.54 -11.11
N ILE A 335 6.60 -2.74 -10.24
CA ILE A 335 5.89 -1.75 -9.43
C ILE A 335 5.23 -0.69 -10.30
N ARG A 336 5.93 -0.17 -11.31
CA ARG A 336 5.42 0.87 -12.20
C ARG A 336 4.13 0.44 -12.93
N GLY A 337 4.07 -0.80 -13.38
CA GLY A 337 2.88 -1.34 -14.05
C GLY A 337 1.66 -1.51 -13.14
N GLN A 338 1.87 -1.54 -11.82
CA GLN A 338 0.82 -1.84 -10.83
C GLN A 338 0.33 -0.62 -10.05
N LEU A 339 1.07 0.49 -10.05
CA LEU A 339 0.73 1.69 -9.28
C LEU A 339 0.25 2.84 -10.16
N ALA A 340 -0.98 3.28 -9.98
CA ALA A 340 -1.54 4.47 -10.60
C ALA A 340 -0.92 5.74 -10.00
N SER A 341 0.19 6.20 -10.60
CA SER A 341 1.03 7.29 -10.09
C SER A 341 0.29 8.63 -9.91
N GLY A 342 -0.67 8.93 -10.78
CA GLY A 342 -1.51 10.13 -10.63
C GLY A 342 -2.44 10.04 -9.42
N MET A 343 -3.02 8.87 -9.13
CA MET A 343 -3.79 8.65 -7.92
C MET A 343 -2.89 8.75 -6.68
N GLN A 344 -1.71 8.14 -6.71
CA GLN A 344 -0.72 8.27 -5.64
C GLN A 344 -0.40 9.74 -5.35
N ASN A 345 -0.15 10.55 -6.38
CA ASN A 345 0.11 11.98 -6.21
C ASN A 345 -1.07 12.70 -5.56
N SER A 346 -2.31 12.37 -5.94
CA SER A 346 -3.50 13.00 -5.36
C SER A 346 -3.60 12.77 -3.86
N VAL A 347 -3.31 11.54 -3.40
CA VAL A 347 -3.25 11.19 -1.98
C VAL A 347 -2.09 11.90 -1.31
N VAL A 348 -0.85 11.65 -1.74
CA VAL A 348 0.35 12.11 -1.05
C VAL A 348 0.43 13.64 -1.00
N CYS A 349 0.06 14.33 -2.09
CA CYS A 349 0.09 15.79 -2.14
C CYS A 349 -1.00 16.46 -1.29
N SER A 350 -2.13 15.78 -1.08
CA SER A 350 -3.22 16.31 -0.25
C SER A 350 -3.06 15.96 1.22
N GLU A 351 -2.60 14.75 1.52
CA GLU A 351 -2.70 14.13 2.83
C GLU A 351 -1.36 14.07 3.58
N ASP A 352 -0.22 14.02 2.88
CA ASP A 352 1.08 13.75 3.51
C ASP A 352 2.06 14.94 3.38
N VAL A 353 2.32 15.42 2.18
CA VAL A 353 3.32 16.50 1.94
C VAL A 353 3.05 17.77 2.74
N PRO A 354 1.79 18.20 2.99
CA PRO A 354 1.52 19.34 3.89
C PRO A 354 2.07 19.15 5.31
N PHE A 355 2.34 17.92 5.73
CA PHE A 355 2.84 17.57 7.07
C PHE A 355 4.34 17.21 7.09
N PHE A 356 5.09 17.45 6.00
CA PHE A 356 6.55 17.24 5.95
C PHE A 356 7.35 18.30 6.72
N GLY A 357 6.68 19.24 7.40
CA GLY A 357 7.35 20.23 8.24
C GLY A 357 8.10 19.62 9.42
N GLY A 358 9.29 20.18 9.74
CA GLY A 358 10.07 19.73 10.90
C GLY A 358 10.88 18.46 10.72
N VAL A 359 11.00 17.94 9.49
CA VAL A 359 11.83 16.76 9.18
C VAL A 359 13.31 17.09 9.38
N ASP A 360 14.01 16.27 10.15
CA ASP A 360 15.47 16.35 10.33
C ASP A 360 16.17 15.82 9.09
N ARG A 361 16.41 16.71 8.12
CA ARG A 361 17.04 16.36 6.85
C ARG A 361 18.44 15.78 7.03
N GLN A 362 19.23 16.31 7.98
CA GLN A 362 20.58 15.81 8.22
C GLN A 362 20.55 14.33 8.64
N ARG A 363 19.59 13.94 9.46
CA ARG A 363 19.39 12.55 9.86
C ARG A 363 18.96 11.67 8.70
N LEU A 364 18.12 12.16 7.79
CA LEU A 364 17.68 11.42 6.61
C LEU A 364 18.84 11.26 5.60
N ASP A 365 19.60 12.32 5.33
CA ASP A 365 20.76 12.27 4.44
C ASP A 365 21.83 11.29 4.92
N ALA A 366 21.86 11.05 6.22
CA ALA A 366 22.72 10.02 6.81
C ALA A 366 22.28 8.59 6.50
N THR A 367 21.10 8.31 5.97
CA THR A 367 20.63 6.99 5.53
C THR A 367 21.11 6.67 4.10
N TYR A 368 20.98 5.40 3.69
CA TYR A 368 21.31 5.03 2.29
C TYR A 368 20.32 5.63 1.27
N GLN A 369 19.09 5.90 1.67
CA GLN A 369 18.05 6.48 0.81
C GLN A 369 18.17 8.00 0.65
N GLY A 370 18.69 8.72 1.66
CA GLY A 370 18.76 10.18 1.64
C GLY A 370 17.41 10.88 1.66
N THR A 371 17.35 12.06 1.04
CA THR A 371 16.14 12.90 0.95
C THR A 371 15.56 12.97 -0.46
N GLU A 372 16.17 12.34 -1.45
CA GLU A 372 15.86 12.51 -2.88
C GLU A 372 14.36 12.21 -3.17
N GLN A 373 13.81 11.15 -2.57
CA GLN A 373 12.39 10.82 -2.75
C GLN A 373 11.47 11.89 -2.15
N LEU A 374 11.83 12.47 -1.00
CA LEU A 374 11.04 13.54 -0.38
C LEU A 374 11.09 14.82 -1.21
N ASP A 375 12.22 15.14 -1.79
CA ASP A 375 12.41 16.30 -2.65
C ASP A 375 11.62 16.16 -3.95
N ALA A 376 11.62 14.97 -4.55
CA ALA A 376 10.80 14.64 -5.72
C ALA A 376 9.30 14.78 -5.43
N LEU A 377 8.82 14.23 -4.31
CA LEU A 377 7.43 14.37 -3.90
C LEU A 377 7.06 15.84 -3.63
N ALA A 378 7.93 16.58 -2.94
CA ALA A 378 7.70 18.00 -2.68
C ALA A 378 7.60 18.79 -3.98
N GLU A 379 8.42 18.48 -5.00
CA GLU A 379 8.39 19.17 -6.30
C GLU A 379 7.12 18.85 -7.09
N ILE A 380 6.70 17.57 -7.14
CA ILE A 380 5.41 17.16 -7.73
C ILE A 380 4.26 17.94 -7.06
N CYS A 381 4.25 17.97 -5.73
CA CYS A 381 3.14 18.50 -4.95
C CYS A 381 3.05 20.04 -4.92
N LYS A 382 4.10 20.75 -5.40
CA LYS A 382 3.98 22.20 -5.72
C LYS A 382 3.04 22.46 -6.89
N LEU A 383 2.91 21.51 -7.79
CA LEU A 383 2.11 21.61 -9.01
C LEU A 383 0.77 20.90 -8.88
N TRP A 384 0.71 19.82 -8.10
CA TRP A 384 -0.46 18.93 -8.02
C TRP A 384 -1.60 19.58 -7.25
N PRO A 385 -2.84 19.62 -7.81
CA PRO A 385 -4.01 20.16 -7.13
C PRO A 385 -4.33 19.38 -5.86
N LYS A 386 -4.50 20.08 -4.75
CA LYS A 386 -4.88 19.48 -3.47
C LYS A 386 -6.39 19.28 -3.39
N GLY A 387 -6.78 18.13 -2.87
CA GLY A 387 -8.16 17.69 -2.77
C GLY A 387 -8.76 17.82 -1.38
N PRO A 388 -10.05 17.44 -1.23
CA PRO A 388 -10.70 17.39 0.06
C PRO A 388 -10.10 16.28 0.92
N VAL A 389 -9.79 16.62 2.17
CA VAL A 389 -9.24 15.72 3.19
C VAL A 389 -10.04 15.92 4.47
N ASP A 390 -10.41 14.85 5.13
CA ASP A 390 -11.10 14.91 6.42
C ASP A 390 -10.21 15.58 7.46
N THR A 391 -10.76 16.47 8.24
CA THR A 391 -10.02 17.26 9.23
C THR A 391 -9.42 16.41 10.34
N ASP A 392 -9.92 15.21 10.53
CA ASP A 392 -9.48 14.22 11.52
C ASP A 392 -8.69 13.04 10.93
N LEU A 393 -8.27 13.11 9.64
CA LEU A 393 -7.49 12.08 8.97
C LEU A 393 -6.26 11.67 9.81
N HIS A 394 -5.57 12.65 10.38
CA HIS A 394 -4.37 12.46 11.20
C HIS A 394 -4.65 12.41 12.71
N ALA A 395 -5.91 12.36 13.13
CA ALA A 395 -6.24 12.19 14.54
C ALA A 395 -6.04 10.72 14.98
N PRO A 396 -5.65 10.45 16.24
CA PRO A 396 -5.58 9.08 16.74
C PRO A 396 -6.89 8.32 16.52
N LEU A 397 -6.79 7.05 16.15
CA LEU A 397 -7.96 6.17 16.00
C LEU A 397 -8.27 5.48 17.33
N HIS A 398 -9.55 5.49 17.72
CA HIS A 398 -10.08 4.69 18.83
C HIS A 398 -11.20 3.79 18.31
N SER A 399 -11.12 2.48 18.60
CA SER A 399 -12.12 1.50 18.14
C SER A 399 -12.24 0.30 19.06
N ASP A 400 -13.48 -0.17 19.23
CA ASP A 400 -13.81 -1.43 19.90
C ASP A 400 -13.95 -2.60 18.93
N VAL A 401 -13.80 -2.38 17.63
CA VAL A 401 -13.91 -3.44 16.62
C VAL A 401 -12.71 -4.38 16.74
N PRO A 402 -12.93 -5.71 16.79
CA PRO A 402 -11.86 -6.69 16.83
C PRO A 402 -10.87 -6.49 15.68
N THR A 403 -9.57 -6.35 16.01
CA THR A 403 -8.53 -6.02 15.04
C THR A 403 -7.32 -6.93 15.19
N LEU A 404 -6.89 -7.53 14.07
CA LEU A 404 -5.65 -8.28 13.96
C LEU A 404 -4.61 -7.45 13.21
N LEU A 405 -3.48 -7.19 13.87
CA LEU A 405 -2.36 -6.42 13.31
C LEU A 405 -1.24 -7.36 12.92
N LEU A 406 -0.75 -7.25 11.70
CA LEU A 406 0.33 -8.07 11.14
C LEU A 406 1.51 -7.17 10.78
N SER A 407 2.74 -7.58 11.14
CA SER A 407 3.94 -6.80 10.86
C SER A 407 5.16 -7.69 10.72
N GLY A 408 6.04 -7.38 9.78
CA GLY A 408 7.37 -7.97 9.70
C GLY A 408 8.38 -7.19 10.52
N GLU A 409 9.29 -7.88 11.19
CA GLU A 409 10.32 -7.24 12.02
C GLU A 409 11.22 -6.32 11.20
N ALA A 410 11.61 -6.75 10.00
CA ALA A 410 12.49 -6.04 9.07
C ALA A 410 11.70 -5.30 7.96
N ASP A 411 10.46 -4.90 8.24
CA ASP A 411 9.66 -4.10 7.30
C ASP A 411 10.33 -2.72 7.07
N PRO A 412 10.69 -2.37 5.81
CA PRO A 412 11.42 -1.15 5.47
C PRO A 412 10.54 0.09 5.36
N VAL A 413 9.20 -0.03 5.51
CA VAL A 413 8.25 1.08 5.30
C VAL A 413 7.21 1.22 6.40
N THR A 414 6.74 0.10 6.96
CA THR A 414 5.74 0.07 8.03
C THR A 414 6.18 -0.85 9.18
N PRO A 415 7.23 -0.45 9.92
CA PRO A 415 7.81 -1.29 10.96
C PRO A 415 6.83 -1.59 12.09
N PRO A 416 7.11 -2.60 12.95
CA PRO A 416 6.25 -2.97 14.07
C PRO A 416 5.94 -1.82 15.06
N ALA A 417 6.76 -0.77 15.06
CA ALA A 417 6.53 0.43 15.87
C ALA A 417 5.22 1.13 15.49
N ASN A 418 4.89 1.16 14.18
CA ASN A 418 3.65 1.74 13.68
C ASN A 418 2.43 0.97 14.21
N ALA A 419 2.44 -0.36 14.07
CA ALA A 419 1.38 -1.21 14.59
C ALA A 419 1.21 -1.07 16.12
N ARG A 420 2.31 -0.97 16.87
CA ARG A 420 2.26 -0.72 18.32
C ARG A 420 1.67 0.65 18.66
N ARG A 421 1.91 1.67 17.81
CA ARG A 421 1.34 3.01 17.99
C ARG A 421 -0.17 2.98 17.77
N LEU A 422 -0.63 2.40 16.65
CA LEU A 422 -2.06 2.25 16.37
C LEU A 422 -2.79 1.42 17.44
N ALA A 423 -2.17 0.34 17.90
CA ALA A 423 -2.72 -0.57 18.92
C ALA A 423 -3.13 0.12 20.22
N GLN A 424 -2.53 1.27 20.56
CA GLN A 424 -2.87 2.03 21.79
C GLN A 424 -4.32 2.54 21.79
N GLY A 425 -4.92 2.70 20.61
CA GLY A 425 -6.30 3.16 20.46
C GLY A 425 -7.32 2.03 20.22
N LEU A 426 -6.88 0.76 20.14
CA LEU A 426 -7.73 -0.39 19.80
C LEU A 426 -8.01 -1.23 21.04
N ALA A 427 -9.28 -1.33 21.46
CA ALA A 427 -9.65 -2.06 22.67
C ALA A 427 -9.49 -3.58 22.53
N HIS A 428 -9.80 -4.14 21.36
CA HIS A 428 -9.79 -5.59 21.09
C HIS A 428 -8.84 -5.93 19.96
N HIS A 429 -7.53 -5.94 20.25
CA HIS A 429 -6.51 -6.17 19.23
C HIS A 429 -5.50 -7.24 19.60
N ARG A 430 -4.82 -7.80 18.62
CA ARG A 430 -3.60 -8.57 18.77
C ARG A 430 -2.63 -8.21 17.66
N LEU A 431 -1.37 -7.99 18.03
CA LEU A 431 -0.26 -7.75 17.10
C LEU A 431 0.56 -9.03 16.95
N LEU A 432 0.73 -9.49 15.73
CA LEU A 432 1.64 -10.58 15.36
C LEU A 432 2.83 -9.97 14.61
N VAL A 433 4.03 -10.15 15.15
CA VAL A 433 5.29 -9.71 14.54
C VAL A 433 6.08 -10.93 14.11
N LEU A 434 6.44 -11.02 12.83
CA LEU A 434 7.21 -12.13 12.29
C LEU A 434 8.70 -11.77 12.25
N PRO A 435 9.56 -12.53 12.95
CA PRO A 435 11.00 -12.26 12.97
C PRO A 435 11.63 -12.36 11.59
N GLY A 436 12.46 -11.38 11.23
CA GLY A 436 13.20 -11.32 9.98
C GLY A 436 12.39 -11.16 8.70
N GLU A 437 11.05 -11.06 8.79
CA GLU A 437 10.17 -10.81 7.65
C GLU A 437 10.08 -9.32 7.30
N GLY A 438 9.80 -9.04 6.02
CA GLY A 438 9.67 -7.69 5.46
C GLY A 438 8.24 -7.18 5.48
N HIS A 439 7.77 -6.61 4.36
CA HIS A 439 6.49 -5.92 4.22
C HIS A 439 5.38 -6.86 3.73
N GLY A 440 4.27 -6.95 4.48
CA GLY A 440 3.13 -7.80 4.16
C GLY A 440 3.31 -9.24 4.65
N GLN A 441 2.39 -9.72 5.51
CA GLN A 441 2.55 -11.00 6.21
C GLN A 441 1.52 -12.06 5.80
N LEU A 442 0.48 -11.66 5.06
CA LEU A 442 -0.65 -12.54 4.74
C LEU A 442 -0.24 -13.90 4.16
N ALA A 443 0.76 -13.93 3.26
CA ALA A 443 1.19 -15.16 2.59
C ALA A 443 2.27 -15.93 3.36
N THR A 444 2.70 -15.46 4.54
CA THR A 444 3.84 -16.00 5.27
C THR A 444 3.43 -17.15 6.18
N GLY A 445 4.03 -18.31 6.01
CA GLY A 445 3.87 -19.48 6.89
C GLY A 445 2.42 -19.88 7.11
N CYS A 446 2.00 -19.89 8.38
CA CYS A 446 0.62 -20.24 8.75
C CYS A 446 -0.34 -19.04 8.81
N MET A 447 0.07 -17.84 8.43
CA MET A 447 -0.75 -16.62 8.52
C MET A 447 -2.09 -16.75 7.79
N PRO A 448 -2.21 -17.37 6.59
CA PRO A 448 -3.52 -17.56 5.95
C PRO A 448 -4.54 -18.31 6.81
N ARG A 449 -4.05 -19.26 7.65
CA ARG A 449 -4.90 -19.99 8.60
C ARG A 449 -5.32 -19.10 9.77
N LEU A 450 -4.41 -18.30 10.30
CA LEU A 450 -4.68 -17.41 11.43
C LEU A 450 -5.65 -16.29 11.05
N VAL A 451 -5.48 -15.69 9.88
CA VAL A 451 -6.41 -14.67 9.37
C VAL A 451 -7.82 -15.25 9.19
N ALA A 452 -7.95 -16.45 8.58
CA ALA A 452 -9.26 -17.09 8.44
C ALA A 452 -9.88 -17.40 9.81
N ALA A 453 -9.11 -17.96 10.75
CA ALA A 453 -9.60 -18.26 12.10
C ALA A 453 -10.03 -17.00 12.87
N PHE A 454 -9.31 -15.90 12.71
CA PHE A 454 -9.68 -14.61 13.30
C PHE A 454 -10.99 -14.08 12.74
N LEU A 455 -11.17 -14.06 11.42
CA LEU A 455 -12.40 -13.59 10.76
C LEU A 455 -13.61 -14.43 11.13
N ASP A 456 -13.44 -15.77 11.28
CA ASP A 456 -14.52 -16.65 11.72
C ASP A 456 -14.90 -16.41 13.20
N ALA A 457 -13.91 -16.23 14.10
CA ALA A 457 -14.11 -16.11 15.54
C ALA A 457 -14.34 -14.67 16.02
N ARG A 458 -13.76 -13.67 15.33
CA ARG A 458 -13.74 -12.25 15.71
C ARG A 458 -13.14 -11.99 17.09
N ASP A 459 -12.23 -12.86 17.50
CA ASP A 459 -11.49 -12.75 18.75
C ASP A 459 -10.00 -12.93 18.48
N ALA A 460 -9.28 -11.80 18.43
CA ALA A 460 -7.85 -11.79 18.18
C ALA A 460 -7.04 -12.38 19.34
N GLN A 461 -7.55 -12.30 20.58
CA GLN A 461 -6.85 -12.82 21.76
C GLN A 461 -6.92 -14.35 21.86
N ALA A 462 -8.00 -14.96 21.39
CA ALA A 462 -8.20 -16.39 21.39
C ALA A 462 -7.42 -17.14 20.29
N LEU A 463 -6.73 -16.45 19.36
CA LEU A 463 -5.98 -17.09 18.30
C LEU A 463 -4.83 -17.96 18.83
N ASP A 464 -4.79 -19.20 18.41
CA ASP A 464 -3.60 -20.05 18.58
C ASP A 464 -2.57 -19.74 17.48
N ALA A 465 -1.58 -18.93 17.84
CA ALA A 465 -0.50 -18.50 16.97
C ALA A 465 0.81 -19.29 17.17
N ALA A 466 0.81 -20.41 17.91
CA ALA A 466 2.00 -21.21 18.19
C ALA A 466 2.76 -21.64 16.92
N CYS A 467 2.05 -21.83 15.81
CA CYS A 467 2.69 -22.15 14.52
C CYS A 467 3.67 -21.07 14.01
N LEU A 468 3.60 -19.84 14.51
CA LEU A 468 4.55 -18.79 14.15
C LEU A 468 5.89 -18.90 14.92
N GLU A 469 5.93 -19.62 16.03
CA GLU A 469 7.17 -19.83 16.80
C GLU A 469 8.20 -20.66 16.03
N GLU A 470 7.72 -21.51 15.13
CA GLU A 470 8.56 -22.34 14.25
C GLU A 470 8.94 -21.61 12.96
N HIS A 471 8.33 -20.43 12.70
CA HIS A 471 8.62 -19.68 11.47
C HIS A 471 10.07 -19.21 11.46
N ARG A 472 10.72 -19.39 10.31
CA ARG A 472 12.07 -18.88 10.03
C ARG A 472 12.06 -18.19 8.68
N PRO A 473 12.64 -16.98 8.57
CA PRO A 473 12.78 -16.31 7.28
C PRO A 473 13.71 -17.11 6.35
N ALA A 474 13.60 -16.85 5.04
CA ALA A 474 14.43 -17.51 4.04
C ALA A 474 15.93 -17.45 4.38
N PRO A 475 16.68 -18.56 4.26
CA PRO A 475 18.12 -18.58 4.47
C PRO A 475 18.83 -17.75 3.40
N PHE A 476 19.96 -17.14 3.77
CA PHE A 476 20.72 -16.30 2.85
C PHE A 476 21.42 -17.11 1.76
N PHE A 477 21.47 -16.55 0.56
CA PHE A 477 22.32 -17.04 -0.50
C PHE A 477 23.77 -16.84 -0.14
N VAL A 478 24.54 -17.92 -0.14
CA VAL A 478 26.00 -17.91 0.14
C VAL A 478 26.83 -18.03 -1.13
N GLY A 479 26.20 -18.08 -2.29
CA GLY A 479 26.80 -18.13 -3.61
C GLY A 479 25.74 -17.99 -4.71
N SER A 480 26.16 -18.14 -5.97
CA SER A 480 25.26 -18.05 -7.13
C SER A 480 24.27 -19.22 -7.24
N THR A 481 24.47 -20.30 -6.50
CA THR A 481 23.65 -21.51 -6.53
C THR A 481 22.59 -21.56 -5.41
N GLY A 482 22.60 -20.61 -4.48
CA GLY A 482 21.62 -20.54 -3.42
C GLY A 482 22.19 -20.51 -2.00
N PRO A 483 21.35 -20.80 -1.00
CA PRO A 483 21.80 -20.98 0.38
C PRO A 483 22.67 -22.23 0.51
N ALA A 484 23.35 -22.37 1.65
CA ALA A 484 24.05 -23.61 1.97
C ALA A 484 23.05 -24.78 2.04
N PRO A 485 23.43 -25.98 1.59
CA PRO A 485 22.57 -27.16 1.60
C PRO A 485 22.20 -27.64 3.00
#